data_f0538d51bdd07d56e699f504a27014dc
#
_entry.id   f0538d51bdd07d56e699f504a27014dc
#
_cell.length_a   1.000
_cell.length_b   1.000
_cell.length_c   1.000
_cell.angle_alpha   90.00
_cell.angle_beta   90.00
_cell.angle_gamma   90.00
#
_symmetry.space_group_name_H-M   'P 1'
#
loop_
_entity.id
_entity.type
_entity.pdbx_description
1 polymer ?
#
loop_
_entity_poly.entity_id
_entity_poly.type
_entity_poly.pdbx_seq_one_letter_code
_entity_poly.pdbx_strand_id
1 'polypeptide(L)'
;MFTQIAKNMQFKMPLRPLLFVCAIGLFFSSCQKDASSEPKDLIDIETRNAAWTKLSIPGQLRGTSAIFGNIDDTLVVATMYKIYMTTDKGASWQMVSDAGLGIPSFSMYQGELMALSNFQDHSTSPFLFSLDHGKSWSTKGKYGYEVYDKVRVNRKETKISENESYKIIPQPNEIIDKEYGRPLAQPDKLARVTDRGEQLLDFPFRRQLNYIYHDKKNRLYIGAEGTRFEWSIKGNERTYPTSTDTAIIYISKLPISAH
;
A
#
# COMPACT_ATOMS: atom_id res chain seq x y z
N MET A 1 36.99 5.59 56.24
CA MET A 1 37.38 6.71 57.11
C MET A 1 36.43 7.86 56.74
N PHE A 2 35.68 8.37 57.76
CA PHE A 2 34.64 9.44 57.73
C PHE A 2 33.31 9.06 57.08
N THR A 3 32.29 8.60 57.75
CA THR A 3 31.45 9.09 58.87
C THR A 3 30.44 10.18 58.46
N GLN A 4 29.16 9.74 58.43
CA GLN A 4 27.88 10.36 58.85
C GLN A 4 27.77 11.89 58.87
N ILE A 5 26.58 12.35 58.39
CA ILE A 5 25.63 13.06 59.31
C ILE A 5 24.22 13.03 58.66
N ALA A 6 23.28 12.42 59.36
CA ALA A 6 21.85 12.55 59.18
C ALA A 6 21.36 13.86 59.83
N LYS A 7 20.38 14.54 59.25
CA LYS A 7 19.55 15.48 59.98
C LYS A 7 18.09 15.41 59.55
N ASN A 8 17.32 14.85 60.48
CA ASN A 8 15.87 14.91 60.53
C ASN A 8 15.37 16.33 60.52
N MET A 9 14.37 16.60 59.71
CA MET A 9 13.43 17.74 59.91
C MET A 9 12.02 17.22 59.81
N GLN A 10 11.38 17.01 60.93
CA GLN A 10 9.94 16.85 61.06
C GLN A 10 9.29 18.21 60.95
N PHE A 11 8.38 18.38 59.95
CA PHE A 11 7.45 19.50 59.99
C PHE A 11 6.04 18.97 60.36
N LYS A 12 5.58 19.39 61.52
CA LYS A 12 4.21 19.23 62.00
C LYS A 12 3.29 20.15 61.22
N MET A 13 2.28 19.61 60.60
CA MET A 13 1.14 20.38 60.10
C MET A 13 0.10 20.60 61.18
N PRO A 14 -0.47 21.78 61.33
CA PRO A 14 -1.74 21.97 62.02
C PRO A 14 -2.91 21.83 61.07
N LEU A 15 -3.81 20.97 61.46
CA LEU A 15 -5.17 20.82 60.85
C LEU A 15 -6.00 22.06 61.19
N ARG A 16 -6.56 22.71 60.15
CA ARG A 16 -7.77 23.53 60.29
C ARG A 16 -8.65 23.38 59.08
N PRO A 17 -9.91 23.07 59.26
CA PRO A 17 -10.87 22.95 58.16
C PRO A 17 -11.43 24.29 57.76
N LEU A 18 -11.41 24.63 56.49
CA LEU A 18 -12.24 25.73 55.98
C LEU A 18 -12.97 25.22 54.74
N LEU A 19 -14.25 24.98 54.94
CA LEU A 19 -15.25 24.83 53.92
C LEU A 19 -15.28 26.14 53.10
N PHE A 20 -14.88 26.08 51.83
CA PHE A 20 -15.24 27.08 50.86
C PHE A 20 -15.84 26.36 49.64
N VAL A 21 -17.16 26.38 49.64
CA VAL A 21 -17.95 26.09 48.46
C VAL A 21 -17.74 27.25 47.48
N CYS A 22 -16.92 27.04 46.47
CA CYS A 22 -16.93 27.88 45.28
C CYS A 22 -17.22 27.01 44.10
N ALA A 23 -18.49 27.07 43.68
CA ALA A 23 -18.93 26.60 42.37
C ALA A 23 -18.25 27.46 41.29
N ILE A 24 -17.09 27.02 40.79
CA ILE A 24 -16.50 27.55 39.58
C ILE A 24 -16.86 26.56 38.49
N GLY A 25 -17.89 26.93 37.73
CA GLY A 25 -18.22 26.28 36.48
C GLY A 25 -17.04 26.40 35.52
N LEU A 26 -16.18 25.42 35.48
CA LEU A 26 -15.18 25.26 34.42
C LEU A 26 -15.93 24.84 33.15
N PHE A 27 -16.27 25.83 32.35
CA PHE A 27 -16.50 25.60 30.93
C PHE A 27 -15.20 25.06 30.34
N PHE A 28 -14.99 23.76 30.40
CA PHE A 28 -14.13 23.11 29.46
C PHE A 28 -14.81 23.18 28.09
N SER A 29 -14.57 24.30 27.39
CA SER A 29 -14.67 24.29 25.94
C SER A 29 -13.64 23.26 25.47
N SER A 30 -14.06 22.00 25.45
CA SER A 30 -13.42 20.99 24.65
C SER A 30 -13.51 21.50 23.21
N CYS A 31 -12.43 22.09 22.72
CA CYS A 31 -12.17 22.09 21.29
C CYS A 31 -12.06 20.62 20.92
N GLN A 32 -13.19 19.97 20.68
CA GLN A 32 -13.22 18.86 19.74
C GLN A 32 -12.66 19.45 18.45
N LYS A 33 -11.37 19.20 18.20
CA LYS A 33 -10.90 19.13 16.83
C LYS A 33 -11.90 18.22 16.17
N ASP A 34 -12.72 18.78 15.30
CA ASP A 34 -13.51 18.01 14.36
C ASP A 34 -12.51 17.10 13.69
N ALA A 35 -12.47 15.85 14.14
CA ALA A 35 -11.89 14.78 13.35
C ALA A 35 -12.63 14.90 12.03
N SER A 36 -11.93 15.34 10.99
CA SER A 36 -12.49 15.48 9.66
C SER A 36 -13.13 14.14 9.38
N SER A 37 -14.45 14.09 9.50
CA SER A 37 -15.21 12.90 9.19
C SER A 37 -14.93 12.66 7.71
N GLU A 38 -14.09 11.66 7.43
CA GLU A 38 -13.95 11.19 6.06
C GLU A 38 -15.34 11.01 5.48
N PRO A 39 -15.61 11.48 4.27
CA PRO A 39 -16.89 11.26 3.65
C PRO A 39 -17.18 9.76 3.70
N LYS A 40 -18.21 9.36 4.44
CA LYS A 40 -18.58 7.95 4.63
C LYS A 40 -18.71 7.19 3.30
N ASP A 41 -19.09 7.90 2.26
CA ASP A 41 -19.27 7.38 0.91
C ASP A 41 -17.98 6.85 0.27
N LEU A 42 -16.81 7.49 0.54
CA LEU A 42 -15.53 7.04 -0.02
C LEU A 42 -15.02 5.77 0.67
N ILE A 43 -15.22 5.64 1.97
CA ILE A 43 -14.89 4.41 2.71
C ILE A 43 -15.76 3.26 2.22
N ASP A 44 -17.02 3.52 1.95
CA ASP A 44 -17.97 2.50 1.49
C ASP A 44 -17.65 2.01 0.08
N ILE A 45 -17.21 2.88 -0.84
CA ILE A 45 -16.76 2.52 -2.19
C ILE A 45 -15.55 1.57 -2.13
N GLU A 46 -14.58 1.82 -1.25
CA GLU A 46 -13.38 0.98 -1.16
C GLU A 46 -13.64 -0.36 -0.46
N THR A 47 -14.50 -0.39 0.55
CA THR A 47 -14.72 -1.60 1.36
C THR A 47 -15.84 -2.50 0.84
N ARG A 48 -16.85 -1.94 0.17
CA ARG A 48 -18.03 -2.66 -0.32
C ARG A 48 -18.16 -2.67 -1.83
N ASN A 49 -17.06 -2.46 -2.55
CA ASN A 49 -17.12 -2.46 -4.01
C ASN A 49 -17.60 -3.81 -4.55
N ALA A 50 -18.55 -3.79 -5.49
CA ALA A 50 -19.10 -5.01 -6.07
C ALA A 50 -18.08 -5.78 -6.92
N ALA A 51 -17.20 -5.07 -7.62
CA ALA A 51 -16.24 -5.64 -8.57
C ALA A 51 -14.86 -5.95 -7.96
N TRP A 52 -14.50 -5.32 -6.85
CA TRP A 52 -13.16 -5.37 -6.28
C TRP A 52 -13.15 -5.75 -4.80
N THR A 53 -12.13 -6.47 -4.39
CA THR A 53 -11.79 -6.71 -2.98
C THR A 53 -10.56 -5.88 -2.65
N LYS A 54 -10.62 -5.10 -1.58
CA LYS A 54 -9.47 -4.37 -1.03
C LYS A 54 -8.82 -5.19 0.07
N LEU A 55 -7.50 -5.35 -0.01
CA LEU A 55 -6.68 -5.90 1.08
C LEU A 55 -5.66 -4.85 1.53
N SER A 56 -5.49 -4.72 2.84
CA SER A 56 -4.46 -3.90 3.46
C SER A 56 -3.33 -4.79 3.96
N ILE A 57 -2.08 -4.38 3.68
CA ILE A 57 -0.89 -5.12 4.09
C ILE A 57 -0.31 -4.42 5.31
N PRO A 58 0.00 -5.12 6.41
CA PRO A 58 0.47 -4.49 7.63
C PRO A 58 1.81 -3.78 7.47
N GLY A 59 2.01 -2.75 8.24
CA GLY A 59 3.31 -2.30 8.71
C GLY A 59 4.05 -1.22 7.94
N GLN A 60 3.60 -0.68 6.80
CA GLN A 60 4.31 0.43 6.15
C GLN A 60 3.42 1.38 5.35
N LEU A 61 3.72 2.68 5.47
CA LEU A 61 3.08 3.79 4.74
C LEU A 61 3.39 3.85 3.24
N ARG A 62 4.07 2.85 2.69
CA ARG A 62 4.44 2.79 1.26
C ARG A 62 3.56 1.80 0.54
N GLY A 63 3.38 2.05 -0.74
CA GLY A 63 2.54 1.23 -1.60
C GLY A 63 3.06 -0.20 -1.81
N THR A 64 2.19 -1.03 -2.32
CA THR A 64 2.51 -2.36 -2.81
C THR A 64 3.37 -2.26 -4.07
N SER A 65 4.56 -2.86 -4.06
CA SER A 65 5.53 -2.75 -5.15
C SER A 65 5.58 -3.98 -6.06
N ALA A 66 5.23 -5.17 -5.55
CA ALA A 66 5.18 -6.41 -6.32
C ALA A 66 4.14 -7.38 -5.78
N ILE A 67 3.58 -8.21 -6.65
CA ILE A 67 2.54 -9.19 -6.32
C ILE A 67 2.82 -10.48 -7.09
N PHE A 68 2.64 -11.65 -6.44
CA PHE A 68 2.76 -12.97 -7.06
C PHE A 68 1.85 -13.99 -6.37
N GLY A 69 1.36 -14.97 -7.12
CA GLY A 69 0.51 -16.04 -6.60
C GLY A 69 -0.98 -15.75 -6.74
N ASN A 70 -1.80 -16.26 -5.83
CA ASN A 70 -3.24 -16.03 -5.86
C ASN A 70 -3.84 -16.01 -4.46
N ILE A 71 -4.96 -15.32 -4.31
CA ILE A 71 -5.63 -15.10 -3.03
C ILE A 71 -6.30 -16.36 -2.45
N ASP A 72 -6.58 -17.37 -3.28
CA ASP A 72 -7.25 -18.58 -2.83
C ASP A 72 -6.29 -19.62 -2.25
N ASP A 73 -4.96 -19.43 -2.47
CA ASP A 73 -3.92 -20.32 -2.00
C ASP A 73 -2.82 -19.52 -1.32
N THR A 74 -1.81 -19.12 -2.04
CA THR A 74 -0.69 -18.34 -1.50
C THR A 74 -0.54 -17.06 -2.30
N LEU A 75 -0.64 -15.92 -1.62
CA LEU A 75 -0.36 -14.60 -2.18
C LEU A 75 0.89 -14.02 -1.54
N VAL A 76 1.88 -13.69 -2.35
CA VAL A 76 3.15 -13.07 -1.96
C VAL A 76 3.17 -11.63 -2.45
N VAL A 77 3.54 -10.72 -1.58
CA VAL A 77 3.49 -9.28 -1.84
C VAL A 77 4.74 -8.61 -1.32
N ALA A 78 5.29 -7.70 -2.09
CA ALA A 78 6.35 -6.81 -1.61
C ALA A 78 5.84 -5.40 -1.34
N THR A 79 6.34 -4.81 -0.25
CA THR A 79 6.18 -3.40 0.11
C THR A 79 7.57 -2.77 0.18
N MET A 80 8.09 -2.36 -0.93
CA MET A 80 9.44 -1.83 -1.13
C MET A 80 10.58 -2.78 -0.69
N TYR A 81 10.81 -3.00 0.62
CA TYR A 81 11.93 -3.81 1.14
C TYR A 81 11.50 -5.12 1.78
N LYS A 82 10.23 -5.27 2.11
CA LYS A 82 9.70 -6.41 2.85
C LYS A 82 8.80 -7.26 1.99
N ILE A 83 8.90 -8.57 2.17
CA ILE A 83 8.02 -9.53 1.52
C ILE A 83 7.06 -10.07 2.57
N TYR A 84 5.78 -10.00 2.26
CA TYR A 84 4.70 -10.54 3.06
C TYR A 84 4.01 -11.66 2.29
N MET A 85 3.47 -12.60 3.02
CA MET A 85 2.72 -13.72 2.49
C MET A 85 1.41 -13.90 3.27
N THR A 86 0.35 -14.27 2.56
CA THR A 86 -0.90 -14.73 3.15
C THR A 86 -1.33 -16.05 2.53
N THR A 87 -1.92 -16.94 3.34
CA THR A 87 -2.53 -18.21 2.92
C THR A 87 -3.99 -18.33 3.35
N ASP A 88 -4.53 -17.26 3.95
CA ASP A 88 -5.89 -17.19 4.50
C ASP A 88 -6.70 -16.04 3.89
N LYS A 89 -6.48 -15.78 2.61
CA LYS A 89 -7.18 -14.76 1.81
C LYS A 89 -6.98 -13.33 2.32
N GLY A 90 -5.83 -13.06 2.92
CA GLY A 90 -5.48 -11.74 3.43
C GLY A 90 -6.01 -11.44 4.83
N ALA A 91 -6.59 -12.42 5.54
CA ALA A 91 -7.02 -12.24 6.92
C ALA A 91 -5.82 -12.07 7.86
N SER A 92 -4.70 -12.73 7.56
CA SER A 92 -3.42 -12.50 8.22
C SER A 92 -2.26 -12.43 7.23
N TRP A 93 -1.18 -11.79 7.66
CA TRP A 93 0.04 -11.62 6.86
C TRP A 93 1.27 -12.00 7.68
N GLN A 94 2.12 -12.80 7.08
CA GLN A 94 3.43 -13.14 7.63
C GLN A 94 4.52 -12.40 6.85
N MET A 95 5.42 -11.70 7.54
CA MET A 95 6.65 -11.19 6.91
C MET A 95 7.61 -12.36 6.72
N VAL A 96 7.93 -12.67 5.48
CA VAL A 96 8.79 -13.83 5.10
C VAL A 96 10.20 -13.40 4.69
N SER A 97 10.42 -12.12 4.44
CA SER A 97 11.76 -11.56 4.18
C SER A 97 11.81 -10.06 4.45
N ASP A 98 12.94 -9.59 4.97
CA ASP A 98 13.35 -8.18 4.94
C ASP A 98 14.60 -8.11 4.07
N ALA A 99 14.44 -7.60 2.85
CA ALA A 99 15.46 -7.73 1.82
C ALA A 99 16.57 -6.69 1.92
N GLY A 100 16.35 -5.59 2.64
CA GLY A 100 17.24 -4.44 2.68
C GLY A 100 17.39 -3.70 1.33
N LEU A 101 16.93 -4.29 0.23
CA LEU A 101 16.87 -3.70 -1.11
C LEU A 101 15.43 -3.65 -1.61
N GLY A 102 15.16 -2.66 -2.47
CA GLY A 102 13.83 -2.50 -3.03
C GLY A 102 13.44 -3.65 -3.97
N ILE A 103 12.19 -4.11 -3.82
CA ILE A 103 11.61 -5.21 -4.59
C ILE A 103 10.49 -4.66 -5.48
N PRO A 104 10.79 -4.24 -6.70
CA PRO A 104 9.79 -3.72 -7.63
C PRO A 104 8.94 -4.78 -8.31
N SER A 105 9.38 -6.04 -8.37
CA SER A 105 8.63 -7.10 -9.01
C SER A 105 9.09 -8.50 -8.60
N PHE A 106 8.23 -9.47 -8.88
CA PHE A 106 8.54 -10.90 -8.82
C PHE A 106 8.50 -11.51 -10.21
N SER A 107 9.33 -12.54 -10.43
CA SER A 107 9.32 -13.35 -11.64
C SER A 107 9.52 -14.83 -11.30
N MET A 108 8.99 -15.70 -12.14
CA MET A 108 9.18 -17.14 -12.02
C MET A 108 10.09 -17.63 -13.16
N TYR A 109 11.15 -18.34 -12.83
CA TYR A 109 12.03 -18.94 -13.82
C TYR A 109 12.48 -20.33 -13.35
N GLN A 110 12.30 -21.34 -14.19
CA GLN A 110 12.67 -22.74 -13.92
C GLN A 110 12.16 -23.27 -12.55
N GLY A 111 10.92 -22.89 -12.16
CA GLY A 111 10.31 -23.29 -10.90
C GLY A 111 10.78 -22.50 -9.67
N GLU A 112 11.66 -21.55 -9.82
CA GLU A 112 12.18 -20.70 -8.76
C GLU A 112 11.53 -19.30 -8.83
N LEU A 113 10.96 -18.83 -7.74
CA LEU A 113 10.42 -17.49 -7.62
C LEU A 113 11.57 -16.51 -7.27
N MET A 114 11.67 -15.45 -8.04
CA MET A 114 12.72 -14.45 -7.92
C MET A 114 12.14 -13.09 -7.56
N ALA A 115 12.77 -12.40 -6.61
CA ALA A 115 12.55 -10.96 -6.40
C ALA A 115 13.59 -10.19 -7.22
N LEU A 116 13.12 -9.20 -7.97
CA LEU A 116 13.93 -8.35 -8.83
C LEU A 116 14.19 -7.00 -8.17
N SER A 117 15.31 -6.35 -8.47
CA SER A 117 15.75 -5.12 -7.76
C SER A 117 15.74 -3.84 -8.60
N ASN A 118 15.51 -3.92 -9.91
CA ASN A 118 15.51 -2.74 -10.77
C ASN A 118 14.15 -2.06 -10.82
N PHE A 119 14.04 -0.79 -10.38
CA PHE A 119 12.81 0.00 -10.34
C PHE A 119 12.46 0.75 -11.64
N GLN A 120 13.09 0.45 -12.74
CA GLN A 120 12.67 0.97 -14.05
C GLN A 120 11.32 0.36 -14.46
N ASP A 121 10.74 0.81 -15.57
CA ASP A 121 9.47 0.28 -16.11
C ASP A 121 9.50 -1.24 -16.26
N HIS A 122 10.69 -1.78 -16.55
CA HIS A 122 10.93 -3.21 -16.58
C HIS A 122 11.95 -3.61 -15.53
N SER A 123 11.56 -4.46 -14.61
CA SER A 123 12.47 -5.04 -13.60
C SER A 123 13.14 -6.28 -14.15
N THR A 124 14.46 -6.42 -13.98
CA THR A 124 15.24 -7.50 -14.59
C THR A 124 16.27 -8.16 -13.67
N SER A 125 16.69 -7.53 -12.60
CA SER A 125 17.86 -7.99 -11.81
C SER A 125 17.46 -8.86 -10.62
N PRO A 126 17.49 -10.21 -10.72
CA PRO A 126 17.14 -11.08 -9.61
C PRO A 126 18.21 -11.01 -8.51
N PHE A 127 17.79 -10.92 -7.25
CA PHE A 127 18.68 -10.85 -6.10
C PHE A 127 18.23 -11.68 -4.89
N LEU A 128 16.96 -12.07 -4.83
CA LEU A 128 16.41 -13.02 -3.86
C LEU A 128 15.71 -14.15 -4.61
N PHE A 129 15.80 -15.35 -4.07
CA PHE A 129 15.35 -16.58 -4.68
C PHE A 129 14.56 -17.43 -3.68
N SER A 130 13.48 -18.04 -4.14
CA SER A 130 12.61 -18.92 -3.35
C SER A 130 12.26 -20.17 -4.15
N LEU A 131 12.51 -21.34 -3.57
CA LEU A 131 12.15 -22.65 -4.14
C LEU A 131 10.80 -23.19 -3.61
N ASP A 132 10.21 -22.51 -2.63
CA ASP A 132 9.01 -22.92 -1.91
C ASP A 132 7.84 -21.93 -2.08
N HIS A 133 7.78 -21.30 -3.25
CA HIS A 133 6.72 -20.36 -3.64
C HIS A 133 6.62 -19.13 -2.73
N GLY A 134 7.77 -18.63 -2.25
CA GLY A 134 7.84 -17.40 -1.48
C GLY A 134 7.77 -17.57 0.04
N LYS A 135 7.75 -18.81 0.58
CA LYS A 135 7.74 -19.06 2.01
C LYS A 135 9.08 -18.77 2.68
N SER A 136 10.17 -19.04 1.97
CA SER A 136 11.52 -18.69 2.40
C SER A 136 12.34 -18.11 1.26
N TRP A 137 13.34 -17.29 1.57
CA TRP A 137 14.14 -16.55 0.62
C TRP A 137 15.62 -16.67 0.88
N SER A 138 16.42 -16.71 -0.17
CA SER A 138 17.86 -16.80 -0.16
C SER A 138 18.49 -15.80 -1.12
N THR A 139 19.68 -15.27 -0.77
CA THR A 139 20.50 -14.45 -1.67
C THR A 139 21.41 -15.28 -2.58
N LYS A 140 21.44 -16.60 -2.38
CA LYS A 140 22.28 -17.51 -3.18
C LYS A 140 21.61 -17.77 -4.53
N GLY A 141 21.91 -16.93 -5.51
CA GLY A 141 21.47 -17.12 -6.90
C GLY A 141 22.36 -18.11 -7.66
N LYS A 142 21.74 -18.82 -8.62
CA LYS A 142 22.40 -19.74 -9.53
C LYS A 142 22.65 -19.10 -10.90
N TYR A 143 22.13 -17.90 -11.13
CA TYR A 143 21.97 -17.30 -12.44
C TYR A 143 22.86 -16.05 -12.58
N GLY A 144 23.49 -15.93 -13.74
CA GLY A 144 24.18 -14.72 -14.17
C GLY A 144 23.29 -13.80 -14.99
N TYR A 145 23.91 -12.87 -15.71
CA TYR A 145 23.20 -11.86 -16.51
C TYR A 145 22.37 -12.46 -17.66
N GLU A 146 22.64 -13.68 -18.08
CA GLU A 146 21.94 -14.40 -19.16
C GLU A 146 20.46 -14.63 -18.90
N VAL A 147 20.03 -14.52 -17.66
CA VAL A 147 18.60 -14.68 -17.31
C VAL A 147 17.82 -13.37 -17.24
N TYR A 148 18.51 -12.22 -17.28
CA TYR A 148 17.84 -10.93 -17.05
C TYR A 148 16.70 -10.66 -18.03
N ASP A 149 16.86 -10.95 -19.31
CA ASP A 149 15.79 -10.79 -20.30
C ASP A 149 14.69 -11.82 -20.14
N LYS A 150 15.01 -13.02 -19.61
CA LYS A 150 14.03 -14.09 -19.39
C LYS A 150 13.14 -13.85 -18.19
N VAL A 151 13.61 -13.07 -17.21
CA VAL A 151 12.85 -12.77 -15.98
C VAL A 151 12.26 -11.36 -15.99
N ARG A 152 12.35 -10.66 -17.11
CA ARG A 152 11.89 -9.28 -17.27
C ARG A 152 10.41 -9.13 -16.99
N VAL A 153 10.03 -8.20 -16.13
CA VAL A 153 8.64 -7.91 -15.75
C VAL A 153 8.32 -6.44 -16.03
N ASN A 154 7.23 -6.19 -16.75
CA ASN A 154 6.63 -4.86 -16.85
C ASN A 154 5.72 -4.65 -15.63
N ARG A 155 6.03 -3.68 -14.81
CA ARG A 155 5.29 -3.38 -13.58
C ARG A 155 3.95 -2.72 -13.81
N LYS A 156 3.81 -2.05 -14.94
CA LYS A 156 2.63 -1.24 -15.30
C LYS A 156 1.71 -1.93 -16.31
N GLU A 157 2.09 -3.10 -16.77
CA GLU A 157 1.30 -3.84 -17.75
C GLU A 157 1.36 -5.36 -17.50
N THR A 158 0.23 -6.03 -17.64
CA THR A 158 0.13 -7.48 -17.59
C THR A 158 -0.64 -8.01 -18.80
N LYS A 159 -0.07 -9.01 -19.48
CA LYS A 159 -0.67 -9.64 -20.68
C LYS A 159 -1.51 -10.84 -20.27
N ILE A 160 -2.78 -10.83 -20.65
CA ILE A 160 -3.70 -11.96 -20.45
C ILE A 160 -3.61 -12.94 -21.63
N SER A 161 -3.41 -12.42 -22.84
CA SER A 161 -3.21 -13.18 -24.07
C SER A 161 -2.28 -12.41 -25.02
N GLU A 162 -2.06 -12.93 -26.21
CA GLU A 162 -1.27 -12.24 -27.24
C GLU A 162 -1.89 -10.90 -27.65
N ASN A 163 -3.22 -10.85 -27.67
CA ASN A 163 -3.99 -9.69 -28.17
C ASN A 163 -4.67 -8.89 -27.06
N GLU A 164 -4.40 -9.22 -25.78
CA GLU A 164 -5.04 -8.55 -24.66
C GLU A 164 -4.08 -8.30 -23.53
N SER A 165 -3.99 -7.07 -23.09
CA SER A 165 -3.27 -6.67 -21.89
C SER A 165 -4.06 -5.68 -21.07
N TYR A 166 -3.65 -5.53 -19.81
CA TYR A 166 -4.15 -4.50 -18.90
C TYR A 166 -2.99 -3.66 -18.43
N LYS A 167 -3.17 -2.35 -18.42
CA LYS A 167 -2.12 -1.43 -18.03
C LYS A 167 -2.57 -0.32 -17.09
N ILE A 168 -1.63 0.14 -16.28
CA ILE A 168 -1.74 1.34 -15.47
C ILE A 168 -1.34 2.51 -16.34
N ILE A 169 -2.18 3.54 -16.39
CA ILE A 169 -1.94 4.79 -17.11
C ILE A 169 -1.68 5.88 -16.08
N PRO A 170 -0.41 6.28 -15.90
CA PRO A 170 -0.07 7.43 -15.07
C PRO A 170 -0.77 8.67 -15.62
N GLN A 171 -1.34 9.47 -14.72
CA GLN A 171 -1.94 10.73 -15.12
C GLN A 171 -0.91 11.86 -14.99
N PRO A 172 -0.84 12.78 -15.96
CA PRO A 172 0.08 13.90 -15.89
C PRO A 172 -0.30 14.84 -14.73
N ASN A 173 0.71 15.42 -14.11
CA ASN A 173 0.56 16.38 -13.02
C ASN A 173 0.28 17.79 -13.59
N GLU A 174 -0.83 17.94 -14.31
CA GLU A 174 -1.18 19.20 -14.98
C GLU A 174 -1.82 20.24 -14.05
N ILE A 175 -2.36 19.79 -12.92
CA ILE A 175 -2.97 20.69 -11.95
C ILE A 175 -1.89 21.21 -11.01
N ILE A 176 -1.76 22.52 -10.96
CA ILE A 176 -0.83 23.21 -10.06
C ILE A 176 -1.56 23.61 -8.79
N ASP A 177 -1.00 23.26 -7.65
CA ASP A 177 -1.43 23.79 -6.36
C ASP A 177 -1.21 25.30 -6.32
N LYS A 178 -2.28 26.05 -6.12
CA LYS A 178 -2.23 27.52 -6.13
C LYS A 178 -1.47 28.09 -4.93
N GLU A 179 -1.44 27.37 -3.81
CA GLU A 179 -0.79 27.82 -2.58
C GLU A 179 0.72 27.62 -2.64
N TYR A 180 1.17 26.46 -3.15
CA TYR A 180 2.59 26.11 -3.12
C TYR A 180 3.25 26.10 -4.50
N GLY A 181 2.53 26.33 -5.57
CA GLY A 181 3.04 26.33 -6.95
C GLY A 181 3.57 24.96 -7.40
N ARG A 182 3.14 23.88 -6.78
CA ARG A 182 3.63 22.51 -7.05
C ARG A 182 2.63 21.73 -7.87
N PRO A 183 3.11 20.86 -8.81
CA PRO A 183 2.24 19.94 -9.50
C PRO A 183 1.56 18.97 -8.53
N LEU A 184 0.25 18.83 -8.64
CA LEU A 184 -0.53 17.87 -7.85
C LEU A 184 -0.55 16.52 -8.56
N ALA A 185 -0.12 15.48 -7.87
CA ALA A 185 -0.23 14.12 -8.35
C ALA A 185 -1.71 13.76 -8.60
N GLN A 186 -1.96 13.06 -9.71
CA GLN A 186 -3.28 12.61 -10.13
C GLN A 186 -3.43 11.11 -9.84
N PRO A 187 -4.64 10.61 -9.46
CA PRO A 187 -4.86 9.18 -9.40
C PRO A 187 -4.67 8.55 -10.75
N ASP A 188 -3.96 7.41 -10.79
CA ASP A 188 -3.76 6.67 -12.01
C ASP A 188 -5.06 6.05 -12.52
N LYS A 189 -5.10 5.72 -13.80
CA LYS A 189 -6.20 5.01 -14.46
C LYS A 189 -5.78 3.60 -14.83
N LEU A 190 -6.76 2.72 -15.04
CA LEU A 190 -6.57 1.42 -15.65
C LEU A 190 -7.14 1.42 -17.06
N ALA A 191 -6.47 0.71 -17.96
CA ALA A 191 -6.98 0.46 -19.29
C ALA A 191 -6.82 -1.01 -19.68
N ARG A 192 -7.76 -1.47 -20.48
CA ARG A 192 -7.66 -2.68 -21.28
C ARG A 192 -7.15 -2.32 -22.66
N VAL A 193 -6.17 -3.03 -23.13
CA VAL A 193 -5.57 -2.86 -24.47
C VAL A 193 -5.82 -4.10 -25.28
N THR A 194 -6.39 -3.94 -26.45
CA THR A 194 -6.64 -5.00 -27.43
C THR A 194 -6.19 -4.56 -28.81
N ASP A 195 -6.27 -5.44 -29.80
CA ASP A 195 -6.09 -5.10 -31.22
C ASP A 195 -7.05 -4.02 -31.74
N ARG A 196 -8.19 -3.79 -31.06
CA ARG A 196 -9.15 -2.72 -31.34
C ARG A 196 -8.80 -1.37 -30.72
N GLY A 197 -7.76 -1.33 -29.90
CA GLY A 197 -7.27 -0.13 -29.21
C GLY A 197 -7.38 -0.20 -27.70
N GLU A 198 -7.25 0.96 -27.08
CA GLU A 198 -7.24 1.14 -25.62
C GLU A 198 -8.61 1.59 -25.11
N GLN A 199 -9.10 0.93 -24.08
CA GLN A 199 -10.34 1.27 -23.38
C GLN A 199 -10.07 1.49 -21.89
N LEU A 200 -10.44 2.66 -21.37
CA LEU A 200 -10.37 2.93 -19.94
C LEU A 200 -11.37 2.05 -19.19
N LEU A 201 -10.91 1.48 -18.08
CA LEU A 201 -11.75 0.71 -17.16
C LEU A 201 -12.34 1.63 -16.09
N ASP A 202 -13.53 1.27 -15.63
CA ASP A 202 -14.11 1.86 -14.43
C ASP A 202 -13.38 1.31 -13.20
N PHE A 203 -12.37 2.07 -12.74
CA PHE A 203 -11.62 1.79 -11.53
C PHE A 203 -11.88 2.92 -10.54
N PRO A 204 -12.77 2.70 -9.55
CA PRO A 204 -13.32 3.79 -8.74
C PRO A 204 -12.34 4.32 -7.69
N PHE A 205 -11.20 3.67 -7.49
CA PHE A 205 -10.27 4.01 -6.42
C PHE A 205 -9.27 5.07 -6.88
N ARG A 206 -9.16 6.12 -6.09
CA ARG A 206 -8.37 7.31 -6.44
C ARG A 206 -7.00 7.26 -5.77
N ARG A 207 -6.09 6.44 -6.35
CA ARG A 207 -4.75 6.21 -5.82
C ARG A 207 -3.70 6.24 -6.93
N GLN A 208 -2.43 6.36 -6.54
CA GLN A 208 -1.32 5.98 -7.41
C GLN A 208 -1.19 4.47 -7.41
N LEU A 209 -1.06 3.89 -8.61
CA LEU A 209 -0.99 2.46 -8.82
C LEU A 209 0.44 2.07 -9.20
N ASN A 210 1.03 1.15 -8.44
CA ASN A 210 2.44 0.80 -8.57
C ASN A 210 2.69 -0.46 -9.36
N TYR A 211 1.75 -1.38 -9.33
CA TYR A 211 1.93 -2.71 -9.87
C TYR A 211 0.63 -3.30 -10.38
N ILE A 212 0.70 -4.03 -11.48
CA ILE A 212 -0.41 -4.79 -12.03
C ILE A 212 0.02 -6.22 -12.30
N TYR A 213 -0.81 -7.17 -11.91
CA TYR A 213 -0.58 -8.60 -12.04
C TYR A 213 -1.90 -9.32 -12.32
N HIS A 214 -1.87 -10.48 -12.98
CA HIS A 214 -3.01 -11.37 -13.07
C HIS A 214 -2.63 -12.78 -12.61
N ASP A 215 -3.58 -13.51 -12.01
CA ASP A 215 -3.39 -14.88 -11.61
C ASP A 215 -3.86 -15.86 -12.70
N LYS A 216 -3.64 -17.14 -12.45
CA LYS A 216 -4.07 -18.24 -13.37
C LYS A 216 -5.60 -18.33 -13.56
N LYS A 217 -6.39 -17.64 -12.74
CA LYS A 217 -7.85 -17.53 -12.87
C LYS A 217 -8.26 -16.24 -13.60
N ASN A 218 -7.30 -15.53 -14.18
CA ASN A 218 -7.49 -14.24 -14.85
C ASN A 218 -8.12 -13.16 -13.95
N ARG A 219 -7.82 -13.16 -12.64
CA ARG A 219 -8.17 -12.04 -11.77
C ARG A 219 -7.05 -11.01 -11.80
N LEU A 220 -7.41 -9.74 -11.89
CA LEU A 220 -6.45 -8.64 -11.76
C LEU A 220 -6.14 -8.36 -10.30
N TYR A 221 -4.87 -8.08 -10.05
CA TYR A 221 -4.32 -7.63 -8.80
C TYR A 221 -3.62 -6.29 -9.04
N ILE A 222 -4.05 -5.25 -8.34
CA ILE A 222 -3.52 -3.90 -8.49
C ILE A 222 -2.86 -3.49 -7.19
N GLY A 223 -1.55 -3.34 -7.20
CA GLY A 223 -0.79 -2.78 -6.09
C GLY A 223 -0.87 -1.26 -6.10
N ALA A 224 -1.26 -0.67 -4.98
CA ALA A 224 -1.49 0.77 -4.86
C ALA A 224 -0.74 1.38 -3.66
N GLU A 225 -0.52 2.70 -3.74
CA GLU A 225 -0.10 3.53 -2.62
C GLU A 225 -1.18 3.60 -1.54
N GLY A 226 -0.76 3.71 -0.28
CA GLY A 226 -1.66 3.92 0.84
C GLY A 226 -2.38 5.28 0.79
N THR A 227 -1.85 6.22 0.04
CA THR A 227 -2.38 7.58 -0.07
C THR A 227 -3.58 7.65 -1.01
N ARG A 228 -4.69 8.26 -0.57
CA ARG A 228 -5.87 8.54 -1.39
C ARG A 228 -5.86 9.97 -1.91
N PHE A 229 -6.33 10.16 -3.14
CA PHE A 229 -6.58 11.49 -3.71
C PHE A 229 -8.06 11.82 -3.54
N GLU A 230 -8.36 12.82 -2.73
CA GLU A 230 -9.72 13.29 -2.47
C GLU A 230 -9.97 14.63 -3.17
N TRP A 231 -11.22 14.89 -3.53
CA TRP A 231 -11.64 16.20 -4.02
C TRP A 231 -12.12 17.03 -2.84
N SER A 232 -11.83 18.34 -2.85
CA SER A 232 -12.39 19.28 -1.89
C SER A 232 -13.93 19.34 -2.02
N ILE A 233 -14.61 19.41 -0.90
CA ILE A 233 -16.07 19.63 -0.83
C ILE A 233 -16.46 21.01 -1.36
N LYS A 234 -15.53 21.96 -1.49
CA LYS A 234 -15.73 23.33 -1.98
C LYS A 234 -15.46 23.50 -3.47
N GLY A 235 -16.12 22.69 -4.32
CA GLY A 235 -15.91 22.71 -5.76
C GLY A 235 -14.89 21.67 -6.22
N ASN A 236 -14.44 21.74 -7.46
CA ASN A 236 -13.52 20.78 -8.05
C ASN A 236 -12.05 20.99 -7.64
N GLU A 237 -11.80 21.66 -6.53
CA GLU A 237 -10.45 21.85 -6.03
C GLU A 237 -9.95 20.56 -5.38
N ARG A 238 -8.72 20.19 -5.71
CA ARG A 238 -8.06 19.05 -5.09
C ARG A 238 -7.54 19.42 -3.73
N THR A 239 -7.85 18.59 -2.75
CA THR A 239 -7.14 18.59 -1.50
C THR A 239 -5.94 17.65 -1.59
N TYR A 240 -4.91 17.93 -0.81
CA TYR A 240 -3.86 16.95 -0.54
C TYR A 240 -4.48 15.69 0.07
N PRO A 241 -3.81 14.54 -0.12
CA PRO A 241 -4.27 13.30 0.49
C PRO A 241 -4.40 13.50 1.99
N THR A 242 -5.60 13.36 2.50
CA THR A 242 -5.92 13.58 3.92
C THR A 242 -5.73 12.33 4.77
N SER A 243 -5.69 11.17 4.14
CA SER A 243 -5.49 9.90 4.83
C SER A 243 -4.46 9.04 4.10
N THR A 244 -3.63 8.38 4.91
CA THR A 244 -2.63 7.43 4.42
C THR A 244 -2.92 6.09 5.07
N ASP A 245 -3.36 5.15 4.27
CA ASP A 245 -3.47 3.75 4.66
C ASP A 245 -2.09 3.06 4.59
N THR A 246 -2.03 1.82 5.01
CA THR A 246 -0.91 0.92 4.70
C THR A 246 -0.88 0.59 3.20
N ALA A 247 0.10 -0.18 2.75
CA ALA A 247 0.11 -0.69 1.38
C ALA A 247 -1.16 -1.47 1.05
N ILE A 248 -1.68 -1.31 -0.17
CA ILE A 248 -2.99 -1.83 -0.57
C ILE A 248 -2.87 -2.67 -1.83
N ILE A 249 -3.73 -3.69 -1.90
CA ILE A 249 -4.01 -4.45 -3.11
C ILE A 249 -5.50 -4.42 -3.37
N TYR A 250 -5.89 -4.13 -4.60
CA TYR A 250 -7.23 -4.37 -5.12
C TYR A 250 -7.22 -5.63 -5.98
N ILE A 251 -8.17 -6.52 -5.75
CA ILE A 251 -8.29 -7.79 -6.47
C ILE A 251 -9.66 -7.82 -7.12
N SER A 252 -9.72 -8.06 -8.43
CA SER A 252 -11.00 -8.23 -9.12
C SER A 252 -11.71 -9.49 -8.61
N LYS A 253 -13.00 -9.38 -8.27
CA LYS A 253 -13.80 -10.50 -7.75
C LYS A 253 -14.11 -11.54 -8.82
N LEU A 254 -14.28 -11.08 -10.05
CA LEU A 254 -14.51 -11.92 -11.21
C LEU A 254 -13.26 -11.99 -12.07
N PRO A 255 -13.06 -13.12 -12.79
CA PRO A 255 -12.07 -13.18 -13.85
C PRO A 255 -12.32 -12.07 -14.85
N ILE A 256 -11.24 -11.51 -15.38
CA ILE A 256 -11.35 -10.59 -16.50
C ILE A 256 -11.66 -11.48 -17.71
N SER A 257 -12.87 -11.40 -18.17
CA SER A 257 -13.28 -12.14 -19.34
C SER A 257 -12.57 -11.58 -20.56
N ALA A 258 -11.93 -12.45 -21.33
CA ALA A 258 -11.70 -12.20 -22.74
C ALA A 258 -13.08 -12.16 -23.39
N HIS A 259 -13.64 -10.96 -23.62
CA HIS A 259 -14.87 -10.74 -24.37
C HIS A 259 -14.52 -10.36 -25.81
#